data_adc3ffef74ef76573ddb8bb6e3763692
#
_entry.id   adc3ffef74ef76573ddb8bb6e3763692
#
_cell.length_a   1.000
_cell.length_b   1.000
_cell.length_c   1.000
_cell.angle_alpha   90.00
_cell.angle_beta   90.00
_cell.angle_gamma   90.00
#
_symmetry.space_group_name_H-M   'P 1'
#
loop_
_entity.id
_entity.type
_entity.pdbx_description
1 polymer ?
#
loop_
_entity_poly.entity_id
_entity_poly.type
_entity_poly.pdbx_seq_one_letter_code
_entity_poly.pdbx_strand_id
1 'polypeptide(L)'
;MERLYQPDFSSIFGTNYANSFIYGRIDSLIWPIFNDLEPSNALANLLKLENIHGKKYIYYRKISLEDEKIELNCSNIKYGLIQAMDLNRSYGITNEDVISVVKKNPDMFKAIISFNLSNSAIPLIKSIQKLIPVVGVVIYPSFLKLDITQADNKHFNEIINFCKENDYFLKIDIGNTNLPENNTEYTTYDKIKSFLSIHSDIVTILSGLDISGDFNLYYQLLKLYNNVWIEIDPRTFGGMTPTNSFHQIFSLQGFIQNSWNRITIGSATPTLEISQMMRGFLEATKNLTFAQKCILRTWGYRNLIRLNPKNFPPTIEPARFTSLREIKEINRVENNNELITTYKVKLRSYAITQLLYFTNVIEKILNLSLEANPNLKNGEIIIRPYHTTVSLIINEHEYGNYLDLHYMFAEISSKDSSQFLHTVRALENRADFNHYDHELASTYGNRQLILPIIDGKLEIGDRENYYALVTFGPRTFFINIKIRLIKES
;
A
#
# COMPACT_ATOMS: atom_id res chain seq x y z
N MET A 1 -21.74 -21.03 -25.41
CA MET A 1 -20.88 -20.24 -24.56
C MET A 1 -21.22 -18.79 -24.85
N GLU A 2 -22.09 -18.19 -24.07
CA GLU A 2 -22.32 -16.75 -24.11
C GLU A 2 -21.01 -16.09 -23.76
N ARG A 3 -20.49 -15.24 -24.64
CA ARG A 3 -19.38 -14.37 -24.31
C ARG A 3 -19.86 -13.51 -23.17
N LEU A 4 -19.32 -13.71 -21.98
CA LEU A 4 -19.51 -12.81 -20.86
C LEU A 4 -19.28 -11.39 -21.40
N TYR A 5 -20.30 -10.55 -21.26
CA TYR A 5 -20.23 -9.15 -21.65
C TYR A 5 -19.03 -8.53 -20.94
N GLN A 6 -17.99 -8.24 -21.70
CA GLN A 6 -16.91 -7.40 -21.22
C GLN A 6 -17.41 -5.96 -21.37
N PRO A 7 -17.66 -5.25 -20.28
CA PRO A 7 -18.04 -3.84 -20.39
C PRO A 7 -16.94 -3.12 -21.16
N ASP A 8 -17.33 -2.32 -22.11
CA ASP A 8 -16.40 -1.45 -22.83
C ASP A 8 -15.88 -0.37 -21.86
N PHE A 9 -14.81 -0.70 -21.15
CA PHE A 9 -14.17 0.20 -20.21
C PHE A 9 -13.63 1.46 -20.88
N SER A 10 -13.38 1.45 -22.20
CA SER A 10 -12.93 2.64 -22.92
C SER A 10 -14.00 3.70 -23.01
N SER A 11 -15.28 3.30 -23.12
CA SER A 11 -16.44 4.22 -23.13
C SER A 11 -16.74 4.82 -21.76
N ILE A 12 -16.51 4.03 -20.70
CA ILE A 12 -16.75 4.47 -19.31
C ILE A 12 -15.59 5.33 -18.80
N PHE A 13 -14.36 5.02 -19.18
CA PHE A 13 -13.16 5.55 -18.54
C PHE A 13 -12.26 6.39 -19.48
N GLY A 14 -12.54 6.40 -20.77
CA GLY A 14 -11.69 7.03 -21.79
C GLY A 14 -10.36 6.31 -22.02
N THR A 15 -9.64 6.67 -23.06
CA THR A 15 -8.38 6.04 -23.47
C THR A 15 -7.28 6.12 -22.39
N ASN A 16 -7.29 7.16 -21.56
CA ASN A 16 -6.30 7.31 -20.48
C ASN A 16 -6.51 6.33 -19.33
N TYR A 17 -7.69 5.73 -19.21
CA TYR A 17 -7.98 4.79 -18.14
C TYR A 17 -7.47 3.37 -18.42
N ALA A 18 -7.56 2.90 -19.66
CA ALA A 18 -6.96 1.62 -20.04
C ALA A 18 -5.47 1.57 -19.63
N ASN A 19 -4.76 2.70 -19.79
CA ASN A 19 -3.37 2.82 -19.37
C ASN A 19 -3.21 2.81 -17.84
N SER A 20 -4.23 3.18 -17.05
CA SER A 20 -4.15 3.18 -15.59
C SER A 20 -4.19 1.79 -14.95
N PHE A 21 -4.66 0.77 -15.68
CA PHE A 21 -4.56 -0.63 -15.25
C PHE A 21 -3.13 -1.15 -15.21
N ILE A 22 -2.27 -0.61 -16.09
CA ILE A 22 -0.87 -0.97 -16.21
C ILE A 22 -0.03 -0.37 -15.08
N TYR A 23 -0.53 0.71 -14.43
CA TYR A 23 0.23 1.46 -13.44
C TYR A 23 0.14 0.82 -12.05
N GLY A 24 1.22 0.90 -11.29
CA GLY A 24 1.27 0.56 -9.88
C GLY A 24 0.30 1.39 -9.05
N ARG A 25 -0.02 0.89 -7.87
CA ARG A 25 -0.84 1.62 -6.91
C ARG A 25 -0.01 2.69 -6.22
N ILE A 26 -0.72 3.67 -5.66
CA ILE A 26 -0.13 4.71 -4.83
C ILE A 26 -0.82 4.71 -3.46
N ASP A 27 -0.03 4.70 -2.40
CA ASP A 27 -0.48 5.08 -1.06
C ASP A 27 -0.36 6.59 -0.94
N SER A 28 -1.49 7.29 -0.80
CA SER A 28 -1.56 8.74 -0.86
C SER A 28 -1.21 9.45 0.45
N LEU A 29 -0.96 8.69 1.52
CA LEU A 29 -0.60 9.24 2.82
C LEU A 29 0.27 8.26 3.61
N ILE A 30 1.54 8.64 3.80
CA ILE A 30 2.50 7.96 4.66
C ILE A 30 3.14 9.01 5.57
N TRP A 31 3.21 8.71 6.88
CA TRP A 31 3.90 9.55 7.82
C TRP A 31 5.39 9.18 7.92
N PRO A 32 6.33 10.13 7.93
CA PRO A 32 7.77 9.84 8.04
C PRO A 32 8.19 9.46 9.47
N ILE A 33 7.51 8.48 10.09
CA ILE A 33 7.69 8.06 11.47
C ILE A 33 8.23 6.63 11.48
N PHE A 34 9.54 6.47 11.23
CA PHE A 34 10.20 5.17 11.19
C PHE A 34 11.27 5.06 12.28
N ASN A 35 11.44 3.86 12.86
CA ASN A 35 12.30 3.63 14.02
C ASN A 35 13.81 3.56 13.70
N ASP A 36 14.18 3.46 12.44
CA ASP A 36 15.54 3.47 11.91
C ASP A 36 15.97 4.84 11.36
N LEU A 37 15.11 5.83 11.49
CA LEU A 37 15.42 7.23 11.28
C LEU A 37 15.64 7.90 12.64
N GLU A 38 16.59 8.80 12.71
CA GLU A 38 16.73 9.70 13.87
C GLU A 38 15.34 10.30 14.15
N PRO A 39 14.79 10.16 15.37
CA PRO A 39 13.48 10.68 15.65
C PRO A 39 13.48 12.18 15.40
N SER A 40 12.53 12.64 14.61
CA SER A 40 12.34 14.07 14.41
C SER A 40 12.09 14.76 15.73
N ASN A 41 12.52 16.01 15.87
CA ASN A 41 12.19 16.80 17.04
C ASN A 41 10.66 16.91 17.22
N ALA A 42 9.91 16.94 16.13
CA ALA A 42 8.46 16.95 16.12
C ALA A 42 7.86 15.69 16.76
N LEU A 43 8.34 14.50 16.41
CA LEU A 43 7.88 13.26 17.03
C LEU A 43 8.22 13.21 18.53
N ALA A 44 9.43 13.63 18.93
CA ALA A 44 9.82 13.69 20.32
C ALA A 44 8.91 14.65 21.13
N ASN A 45 8.54 15.78 20.54
CA ASN A 45 7.63 16.74 21.16
C ASN A 45 6.19 16.21 21.25
N LEU A 46 5.73 15.47 20.21
CA LEU A 46 4.43 14.80 20.24
C LEU A 46 4.36 13.76 21.37
N LEU A 47 5.41 12.95 21.54
CA LEU A 47 5.52 11.98 22.64
C LEU A 47 5.52 12.65 24.02
N LYS A 48 6.19 13.81 24.15
CA LYS A 48 6.13 14.61 25.40
C LYS A 48 4.71 15.10 25.66
N LEU A 49 4.02 15.58 24.63
CA LEU A 49 2.63 16.03 24.72
C LEU A 49 1.70 14.89 25.17
N GLU A 50 1.86 13.70 24.60
CA GLU A 50 1.13 12.49 24.97
C GLU A 50 1.36 12.12 26.46
N ASN A 51 2.61 12.19 26.92
CA ASN A 51 2.95 11.91 28.32
C ASN A 51 2.34 12.92 29.29
N ILE A 52 2.29 14.21 28.93
CA ILE A 52 1.70 15.26 29.76
C ILE A 52 0.18 15.08 29.90
N HIS A 53 -0.49 14.74 28.81
CA HIS A 53 -1.95 14.66 28.78
C HIS A 53 -2.50 13.24 29.02
N GLY A 54 -1.64 12.21 29.11
CA GLY A 54 -2.04 10.82 29.30
C GLY A 54 -2.88 10.26 28.14
N LYS A 55 -2.82 10.90 26.97
CA LYS A 55 -3.63 10.57 25.78
C LYS A 55 -2.75 10.45 24.56
N LYS A 56 -2.97 9.39 23.76
CA LYS A 56 -2.34 9.26 22.45
C LYS A 56 -3.07 10.08 21.39
N TYR A 57 -2.31 10.87 20.66
CA TYR A 57 -2.83 11.71 19.57
C TYR A 57 -2.59 11.08 18.20
N ILE A 58 -1.44 10.41 18.00
CA ILE A 58 -1.13 9.66 16.80
C ILE A 58 -0.73 8.24 17.21
N TYR A 59 -1.46 7.26 16.69
CA TYR A 59 -1.10 5.85 16.86
C TYR A 59 -0.14 5.46 15.73
N TYR A 60 0.93 4.77 16.06
CA TYR A 60 1.87 4.25 15.08
C TYR A 60 2.52 2.95 15.54
N ARG A 61 2.80 2.10 14.59
CA ARG A 61 3.59 0.87 14.78
C ARG A 61 5.07 1.23 14.77
N LYS A 62 5.87 0.49 15.55
CA LYS A 62 7.32 0.57 15.43
C LYS A 62 7.77 -0.25 14.22
N ILE A 63 8.07 0.43 13.14
CA ILE A 63 8.48 -0.17 11.87
C ILE A 63 9.68 0.59 11.30
N SER A 64 10.60 -0.12 10.66
CA SER A 64 11.72 0.49 9.94
C SER A 64 11.28 0.96 8.55
N LEU A 65 12.01 1.90 7.96
CA LEU A 65 11.78 2.30 6.58
C LEU A 65 11.96 1.12 5.60
N GLU A 66 12.88 0.22 5.89
CA GLU A 66 13.06 -0.98 5.07
C GLU A 66 11.87 -1.95 5.17
N ASP A 67 11.32 -2.16 6.37
CA ASP A 67 10.11 -2.97 6.52
C ASP A 67 8.90 -2.32 5.83
N GLU A 68 8.78 -0.99 5.86
CA GLU A 68 7.74 -0.25 5.12
C GLU A 68 7.84 -0.47 3.62
N LYS A 69 9.04 -0.36 3.04
CA LYS A 69 9.28 -0.66 1.62
C LYS A 69 8.85 -2.07 1.26
N ILE A 70 9.09 -3.02 2.15
CA ILE A 70 8.67 -4.41 2.00
C ILE A 70 7.14 -4.50 2.02
N GLU A 71 6.46 -3.88 2.97
CA GLU A 71 5.00 -3.86 3.05
C GLU A 71 4.36 -3.27 1.79
N LEU A 72 4.89 -2.14 1.30
CA LEU A 72 4.44 -1.50 0.05
C LEU A 72 4.59 -2.43 -1.15
N ASN A 73 5.78 -3.01 -1.34
CA ASN A 73 6.04 -3.93 -2.45
C ASN A 73 5.14 -5.17 -2.39
N CYS A 74 5.00 -5.77 -1.21
CA CYS A 74 4.15 -6.94 -1.01
C CYS A 74 2.66 -6.65 -1.20
N SER A 75 2.24 -5.41 -0.98
CA SER A 75 0.87 -4.93 -1.24
C SER A 75 0.69 -4.39 -2.67
N ASN A 76 1.74 -4.54 -3.51
CA ASN A 76 1.79 -4.03 -4.88
C ASN A 76 1.55 -2.52 -4.99
N ILE A 77 2.07 -1.77 -4.02
CA ILE A 77 2.09 -0.32 -4.02
C ILE A 77 3.42 0.13 -4.59
N LYS A 78 3.37 0.82 -5.72
CA LYS A 78 4.56 1.28 -6.43
C LYS A 78 5.13 2.55 -5.82
N TYR A 79 4.24 3.45 -5.39
CA TYR A 79 4.63 4.76 -4.88
C TYR A 79 3.96 5.05 -3.54
N GLY A 80 4.72 5.59 -2.59
CA GLY A 80 4.22 6.12 -1.33
C GLY A 80 4.40 7.64 -1.27
N LEU A 81 3.36 8.37 -0.86
CA LEU A 81 3.43 9.82 -0.68
C LEU A 81 3.75 10.13 0.77
N ILE A 82 4.97 10.58 1.01
CA ILE A 82 5.44 10.99 2.34
C ILE A 82 4.98 12.43 2.59
N GLN A 83 4.20 12.63 3.65
CA GLN A 83 3.54 13.90 3.92
C GLN A 83 4.10 14.62 5.13
N ALA A 84 4.36 15.92 4.98
CA ALA A 84 4.63 16.84 6.08
C ALA A 84 3.34 17.29 6.77
N MET A 85 3.46 17.74 8.02
CA MET A 85 2.39 18.32 8.82
C MET A 85 2.93 19.53 9.58
N ASP A 86 3.18 20.63 8.85
CA ASP A 86 3.60 21.90 9.46
C ASP A 86 2.39 22.62 10.05
N LEU A 87 2.23 22.50 11.34
CA LEU A 87 1.11 23.08 12.09
C LEU A 87 1.48 24.39 12.77
N ASN A 88 2.68 24.92 12.52
CA ASN A 88 3.27 26.01 13.32
C ASN A 88 3.30 25.67 14.81
N ARG A 89 3.60 24.41 15.14
CA ARG A 89 3.63 23.81 16.48
C ARG A 89 4.85 22.93 16.63
N SER A 90 5.30 22.74 17.85
CA SER A 90 6.46 21.88 18.14
C SER A 90 6.21 20.38 17.85
N TYR A 91 4.96 19.96 17.74
CA TYR A 91 4.58 18.58 17.51
C TYR A 91 4.17 18.25 16.04
N GLY A 92 4.36 19.19 15.11
CA GLY A 92 4.16 18.94 13.69
C GLY A 92 5.25 18.04 13.09
N ILE A 93 5.04 17.59 11.87
CA ILE A 93 6.00 16.83 11.06
C ILE A 93 6.62 17.78 10.04
N THR A 94 7.93 17.93 10.08
CA THR A 94 8.63 18.94 9.28
C THR A 94 8.90 18.47 7.84
N ASN A 95 9.22 19.40 6.96
CA ASN A 95 9.69 19.05 5.61
C ASN A 95 11.05 18.34 5.64
N GLU A 96 11.89 18.57 6.64
CA GLU A 96 13.15 17.86 6.85
C GLU A 96 12.93 16.39 7.14
N ASP A 97 11.88 16.04 7.89
CA ASP A 97 11.49 14.64 8.15
C ASP A 97 11.12 13.96 6.83
N VAL A 98 10.33 14.64 5.99
CA VAL A 98 9.96 14.14 4.65
C VAL A 98 11.19 13.97 3.75
N ILE A 99 12.09 14.95 3.72
CA ILE A 99 13.34 14.89 2.95
C ILE A 99 14.18 13.70 3.37
N SER A 100 14.29 13.42 4.67
CA SER A 100 15.09 12.32 5.21
C SER A 100 14.64 10.94 4.72
N VAL A 101 13.34 10.76 4.52
CA VAL A 101 12.73 9.53 3.99
C VAL A 101 12.85 9.46 2.48
N VAL A 102 12.35 10.50 1.78
CA VAL A 102 12.25 10.49 0.32
C VAL A 102 13.62 10.41 -0.35
N LYS A 103 14.62 11.10 0.21
CA LYS A 103 15.99 11.09 -0.31
C LYS A 103 16.63 9.69 -0.31
N LYS A 104 16.25 8.81 0.63
CA LYS A 104 16.77 7.44 0.69
C LYS A 104 16.23 6.56 -0.44
N ASN A 105 15.01 6.82 -0.94
CA ASN A 105 14.36 6.04 -1.99
C ASN A 105 13.46 6.93 -2.88
N PRO A 106 14.03 7.84 -3.67
CA PRO A 106 13.27 8.80 -4.47
C PRO A 106 12.46 8.16 -5.61
N ASP A 107 12.82 6.94 -6.00
CA ASP A 107 12.06 6.18 -7.02
C ASP A 107 10.72 5.69 -6.47
N MET A 108 10.68 5.28 -5.21
CA MET A 108 9.48 4.78 -4.54
C MET A 108 8.69 5.89 -3.85
N PHE A 109 9.36 6.81 -3.18
CA PHE A 109 8.70 7.85 -2.39
C PHE A 109 8.68 9.20 -3.09
N LYS A 110 7.56 9.92 -2.94
CA LYS A 110 7.38 11.29 -3.41
C LYS A 110 6.92 12.15 -2.23
N ALA A 111 7.22 13.43 -2.27
CA ALA A 111 6.94 14.33 -1.16
C ALA A 111 5.63 15.12 -1.34
N ILE A 112 4.84 15.20 -0.28
CA ILE A 112 3.83 16.23 -0.07
C ILE A 112 4.35 17.14 1.03
N ILE A 113 4.68 18.37 0.69
CA ILE A 113 5.29 19.36 1.59
C ILE A 113 4.26 20.26 2.24
N SER A 114 4.58 20.85 3.38
CA SER A 114 3.67 21.70 4.16
C SER A 114 4.35 22.98 4.62
N PHE A 115 3.56 24.04 4.84
CA PHE A 115 4.06 25.36 5.26
C PHE A 115 3.12 26.03 6.24
N ASN A 116 3.70 26.77 7.18
CA ASN A 116 2.95 27.53 8.18
C ASN A 116 2.52 28.93 7.72
N LEU A 117 2.88 29.34 6.51
CA LEU A 117 2.49 30.61 5.87
C LEU A 117 2.95 31.91 6.56
N SER A 118 3.84 31.84 7.54
CA SER A 118 4.39 33.04 8.20
C SER A 118 5.31 33.84 7.28
N ASN A 119 5.89 33.19 6.27
CA ASN A 119 6.73 33.79 5.24
C ASN A 119 6.42 33.19 3.87
N SER A 120 6.98 33.80 2.79
CA SER A 120 6.89 33.18 1.45
C SER A 120 7.51 31.78 1.44
N ALA A 121 6.73 30.78 1.04
CA ALA A 121 7.18 29.39 0.95
C ALA A 121 8.00 29.09 -0.33
N ILE A 122 7.93 29.94 -1.34
CA ILE A 122 8.49 29.67 -2.67
C ILE A 122 9.99 29.40 -2.68
N PRO A 123 10.84 30.18 -1.96
CA PRO A 123 12.27 29.87 -1.90
C PRO A 123 12.56 28.51 -1.31
N LEU A 124 11.82 28.13 -0.26
CA LEU A 124 11.97 26.83 0.40
C LEU A 124 11.47 25.68 -0.50
N ILE A 125 10.33 25.84 -1.17
CA ILE A 125 9.83 24.85 -2.14
C ILE A 125 10.89 24.58 -3.21
N LYS A 126 11.43 25.64 -3.82
CA LYS A 126 12.48 25.53 -4.86
C LYS A 126 13.75 24.85 -4.35
N SER A 127 14.10 25.02 -3.08
CA SER A 127 15.24 24.33 -2.49
C SER A 127 14.96 22.84 -2.29
N ILE A 128 13.75 22.48 -1.80
CA ILE A 128 13.33 21.08 -1.58
C ILE A 128 13.25 20.33 -2.91
N GLN A 129 12.69 20.93 -3.97
CA GLN A 129 12.59 20.34 -5.30
C GLN A 129 13.95 19.92 -5.91
N LYS A 130 15.03 20.59 -5.52
CA LYS A 130 16.39 20.21 -5.93
C LYS A 130 16.91 18.96 -5.22
N LEU A 131 16.32 18.62 -4.10
CA LEU A 131 16.76 17.51 -3.25
C LEU A 131 15.93 16.25 -3.44
N ILE A 132 14.62 16.39 -3.65
CA ILE A 132 13.66 15.30 -3.68
C ILE A 132 12.50 15.59 -4.65
N PRO A 133 11.83 14.54 -5.20
CA PRO A 133 10.63 14.71 -6.01
C PRO A 133 9.43 15.15 -5.15
N VAL A 134 8.92 16.36 -5.40
CA VAL A 134 7.71 16.92 -4.81
C VAL A 134 6.55 16.78 -5.79
N VAL A 135 5.36 16.40 -5.31
CA VAL A 135 4.16 16.19 -6.13
C VAL A 135 2.96 17.02 -5.71
N GLY A 136 2.97 17.57 -4.51
CA GLY A 136 1.88 18.37 -3.98
C GLY A 136 2.27 19.15 -2.72
N VAL A 137 1.36 20.02 -2.32
CA VAL A 137 1.45 20.79 -1.08
C VAL A 137 0.22 20.47 -0.22
N VAL A 138 0.40 20.33 1.08
CA VAL A 138 -0.69 20.19 2.06
C VAL A 138 -0.73 21.42 2.97
N ILE A 139 -1.94 21.90 3.23
CA ILE A 139 -2.22 23.02 4.14
C ILE A 139 -3.20 22.54 5.21
N TYR A 140 -2.99 23.02 6.43
CA TYR A 140 -3.78 22.70 7.62
C TYR A 140 -4.50 23.97 8.15
N PRO A 141 -5.58 24.43 7.50
CA PRO A 141 -6.19 25.73 7.83
C PRO A 141 -6.70 25.80 9.28
N SER A 142 -7.20 24.69 9.81
CA SER A 142 -7.70 24.60 11.19
C SER A 142 -6.65 24.86 12.26
N PHE A 143 -5.38 24.50 12.02
CA PHE A 143 -4.26 24.76 12.91
C PHE A 143 -3.60 26.12 12.68
N LEU A 144 -3.54 26.53 11.41
CA LEU A 144 -2.94 27.81 11.01
C LEU A 144 -3.87 28.99 11.28
N LYS A 145 -5.12 28.75 11.65
CA LYS A 145 -6.20 29.74 11.74
C LYS A 145 -6.33 30.54 10.44
N LEU A 146 -6.21 29.80 9.32
CA LEU A 146 -6.19 30.36 7.97
C LEU A 146 -7.60 30.38 7.37
N ASP A 147 -8.13 31.56 7.09
CA ASP A 147 -9.33 31.67 6.26
C ASP A 147 -8.94 31.57 4.77
N ILE A 148 -9.20 30.37 4.22
CA ILE A 148 -8.85 30.05 2.82
C ILE A 148 -9.69 30.80 1.77
N THR A 149 -10.75 31.50 2.21
CA THR A 149 -11.61 32.28 1.32
C THR A 149 -11.14 33.73 1.16
N GLN A 150 -10.17 34.18 1.97
CA GLN A 150 -9.65 35.52 1.93
C GLN A 150 -8.64 35.69 0.79
N ALA A 151 -8.96 36.54 -0.16
CA ALA A 151 -8.12 36.81 -1.34
C ALA A 151 -6.81 37.55 -1.01
N ASP A 152 -6.69 38.13 0.17
CA ASP A 152 -5.56 38.97 0.58
C ASP A 152 -4.41 38.20 1.27
N ASN A 153 -4.57 36.90 1.51
CA ASN A 153 -3.46 36.11 2.03
C ASN A 153 -2.39 35.84 0.95
N LYS A 154 -1.44 36.77 0.89
CA LYS A 154 -0.37 36.76 -0.12
C LYS A 154 0.38 35.43 -0.19
N HIS A 155 0.80 34.90 0.95
CA HIS A 155 1.63 33.68 0.97
C HIS A 155 0.86 32.43 0.59
N PHE A 156 -0.43 32.37 0.93
CA PHE A 156 -1.29 31.29 0.48
C PHE A 156 -1.53 31.34 -1.04
N ASN A 157 -1.79 32.56 -1.59
CA ASN A 157 -1.94 32.74 -3.03
C ASN A 157 -0.66 32.44 -3.81
N GLU A 158 0.52 32.73 -3.25
CA GLU A 158 1.80 32.33 -3.84
C GLU A 158 1.89 30.79 -3.98
N ILE A 159 1.46 30.03 -2.95
CA ILE A 159 1.44 28.57 -3.01
C ILE A 159 0.44 28.05 -4.05
N ILE A 160 -0.77 28.61 -4.09
CA ILE A 160 -1.78 28.24 -5.08
C ILE A 160 -1.25 28.42 -6.51
N ASN A 161 -0.68 29.59 -6.80
CA ASN A 161 -0.12 29.89 -8.12
C ASN A 161 1.06 28.97 -8.45
N PHE A 162 1.93 28.72 -7.47
CA PHE A 162 3.04 27.79 -7.65
C PHE A 162 2.57 26.36 -7.96
N CYS A 163 1.53 25.87 -7.29
CA CYS A 163 0.95 24.56 -7.57
C CYS A 163 0.40 24.49 -9.00
N LYS A 164 -0.30 25.54 -9.47
CA LYS A 164 -0.82 25.62 -10.84
C LYS A 164 0.30 25.58 -11.89
N GLU A 165 1.36 26.38 -11.68
CA GLU A 165 2.49 26.48 -12.61
C GLU A 165 3.31 25.18 -12.73
N ASN A 166 3.28 24.33 -11.68
CA ASN A 166 4.09 23.12 -11.62
C ASN A 166 3.28 21.81 -11.69
N ASP A 167 1.99 21.88 -12.01
CA ASP A 167 1.08 20.73 -12.04
C ASP A 167 1.03 19.96 -10.68
N TYR A 168 1.13 20.68 -9.56
CA TYR A 168 0.99 20.12 -8.23
C TYR A 168 -0.46 20.17 -7.78
N PHE A 169 -0.90 19.14 -7.05
CA PHE A 169 -2.17 19.22 -6.34
C PHE A 169 -2.00 19.97 -5.01
N LEU A 170 -3.07 20.63 -4.59
CA LEU A 170 -3.20 21.20 -3.26
C LEU A 170 -4.04 20.26 -2.39
N LYS A 171 -3.48 19.77 -1.29
CA LYS A 171 -4.25 19.04 -0.29
C LYS A 171 -4.68 19.99 0.81
N ILE A 172 -5.96 19.98 1.16
CA ILE A 172 -6.54 20.75 2.27
C ILE A 172 -7.01 19.76 3.34
N ASP A 173 -6.39 19.82 4.50
CA ASP A 173 -6.80 19.01 5.64
C ASP A 173 -7.99 19.68 6.36
N ILE A 174 -9.10 18.96 6.46
CA ILE A 174 -10.35 19.45 7.06
C ILE A 174 -10.25 19.54 8.60
N GLY A 175 -9.21 18.92 9.18
CA GLY A 175 -8.95 19.03 10.61
C GLY A 175 -9.67 18.01 11.49
N ASN A 176 -10.13 16.89 10.94
CA ASN A 176 -10.62 15.79 11.76
C ASN A 176 -9.46 15.11 12.49
N THR A 177 -9.11 15.65 13.64
CA THR A 177 -8.03 15.16 14.49
C THR A 177 -8.28 15.59 15.94
N ASN A 178 -7.76 14.78 16.86
CA ASN A 178 -7.80 15.10 18.30
C ASN A 178 -6.58 15.92 18.76
N LEU A 179 -5.73 16.37 17.83
CA LEU A 179 -4.58 17.20 18.19
C LEU A 179 -5.02 18.49 18.85
N PRO A 180 -4.25 19.01 19.84
CA PRO A 180 -4.56 20.27 20.49
C PRO A 180 -4.62 21.45 19.52
N GLU A 181 -5.40 22.46 19.88
CA GLU A 181 -5.55 23.72 19.12
C GLU A 181 -6.16 23.60 17.72
N ASN A 182 -6.71 22.43 17.39
CA ASN A 182 -7.47 22.25 16.17
C ASN A 182 -8.77 23.11 16.21
N ASN A 183 -8.98 23.97 15.22
CA ASN A 183 -10.18 24.80 15.09
C ASN A 183 -10.84 24.61 13.72
N THR A 184 -11.88 23.79 13.66
CA THR A 184 -12.61 23.44 12.43
C THR A 184 -13.45 24.59 11.86
N GLU A 185 -13.60 25.73 12.54
CA GLU A 185 -14.26 26.92 11.99
C GLU A 185 -13.59 27.45 10.71
N TYR A 186 -12.29 27.14 10.54
CA TYR A 186 -11.54 27.53 9.34
C TYR A 186 -11.74 26.57 8.15
N THR A 187 -12.36 25.42 8.36
CA THR A 187 -12.58 24.37 7.36
C THR A 187 -14.05 23.97 7.22
N THR A 188 -14.98 24.88 7.53
CA THR A 188 -16.41 24.62 7.34
C THR A 188 -16.75 24.34 5.88
N TYR A 189 -17.82 23.61 5.65
CA TYR A 189 -18.30 23.28 4.31
C TYR A 189 -18.42 24.50 3.40
N ASP A 190 -18.99 25.60 3.89
CA ASP A 190 -19.21 26.82 3.11
C ASP A 190 -17.87 27.48 2.72
N LYS A 191 -16.88 27.48 3.60
CA LYS A 191 -15.55 28.00 3.28
C LYS A 191 -14.84 27.14 2.24
N ILE A 192 -14.88 25.81 2.40
CA ILE A 192 -14.32 24.88 1.40
C ILE A 192 -15.02 25.05 0.06
N LYS A 193 -16.35 25.12 0.03
CA LYS A 193 -17.15 25.34 -1.18
C LYS A 193 -16.80 26.66 -1.85
N SER A 194 -16.68 27.74 -1.08
CA SER A 194 -16.27 29.06 -1.59
C SER A 194 -14.88 29.02 -2.19
N PHE A 195 -13.91 28.43 -1.48
CA PHE A 195 -12.54 28.23 -1.99
C PHE A 195 -12.54 27.49 -3.34
N LEU A 196 -13.25 26.37 -3.44
CA LEU A 196 -13.31 25.55 -4.65
C LEU A 196 -13.95 26.29 -5.84
N SER A 197 -14.90 27.18 -5.59
CA SER A 197 -15.51 27.99 -6.64
C SER A 197 -14.56 29.08 -7.16
N ILE A 198 -13.69 29.63 -6.29
CA ILE A 198 -12.69 30.63 -6.66
C ILE A 198 -11.51 29.99 -7.40
N HIS A 199 -11.08 28.80 -6.97
CA HIS A 199 -9.89 28.10 -7.45
C HIS A 199 -10.24 26.81 -8.20
N SER A 200 -11.17 26.91 -9.16
CA SER A 200 -11.62 25.76 -9.97
C SER A 200 -10.56 25.18 -10.92
N ASP A 201 -9.45 25.87 -11.11
CA ASP A 201 -8.35 25.55 -12.00
C ASP A 201 -7.18 24.81 -11.30
N ILE A 202 -7.29 24.53 -9.98
CA ILE A 202 -6.32 23.72 -9.26
C ILE A 202 -6.96 22.42 -8.77
N VAL A 203 -6.24 21.30 -8.91
CA VAL A 203 -6.68 20.04 -8.30
C VAL A 203 -6.54 20.13 -6.78
N THR A 204 -7.69 20.01 -6.10
CA THR A 204 -7.77 20.08 -4.64
C THR A 204 -8.16 18.72 -4.07
N ILE A 205 -7.35 18.18 -3.17
CA ILE A 205 -7.62 16.92 -2.44
C ILE A 205 -8.07 17.31 -1.03
N LEU A 206 -9.29 16.93 -0.65
CA LEU A 206 -9.79 17.07 0.71
C LEU A 206 -9.41 15.85 1.53
N SER A 207 -8.76 16.05 2.67
CA SER A 207 -8.33 14.98 3.58
C SER A 207 -8.81 15.23 5.01
N GLY A 208 -8.72 14.21 5.89
CA GLY A 208 -9.16 14.33 7.27
C GLY A 208 -10.68 14.44 7.43
N LEU A 209 -11.45 13.85 6.54
CA LEU A 209 -12.91 13.75 6.62
C LEU A 209 -13.31 12.60 7.56
N ASP A 210 -14.49 12.71 8.20
CA ASP A 210 -15.03 11.68 9.08
C ASP A 210 -16.36 11.15 8.54
N ILE A 211 -16.46 9.84 8.37
CA ILE A 211 -17.67 9.18 7.85
C ILE A 211 -18.85 9.30 8.82
N SER A 212 -18.59 9.36 10.12
CA SER A 212 -19.62 9.57 11.14
C SER A 212 -20.11 11.04 11.24
N GLY A 213 -19.38 11.97 10.62
CA GLY A 213 -19.66 13.40 10.60
C GLY A 213 -19.93 13.92 9.19
N ASP A 214 -18.94 14.60 8.62
CA ASP A 214 -19.12 15.48 7.46
C ASP A 214 -18.87 14.81 6.10
N PHE A 215 -18.45 13.55 6.05
CA PHE A 215 -18.03 12.90 4.80
C PHE A 215 -19.10 13.01 3.70
N ASN A 216 -20.35 12.71 4.03
CA ASN A 216 -21.45 12.77 3.06
C ASN A 216 -21.69 14.19 2.53
N LEU A 217 -21.50 15.20 3.38
CA LEU A 217 -21.62 16.60 3.01
C LEU A 217 -20.53 16.99 2.01
N TYR A 218 -19.25 16.67 2.32
CA TYR A 218 -18.13 16.96 1.43
C TYR A 218 -18.15 16.12 0.16
N TYR A 219 -18.70 14.91 0.20
CA TYR A 219 -18.93 14.11 -1.00
C TYR A 219 -19.78 14.84 -2.06
N GLN A 220 -20.72 15.67 -1.65
CA GLN A 220 -21.52 16.45 -2.61
C GLN A 220 -20.66 17.42 -3.43
N LEU A 221 -19.52 17.89 -2.90
CA LEU A 221 -18.60 18.75 -3.62
C LEU A 221 -18.00 18.09 -4.86
N LEU A 222 -17.81 16.74 -4.84
CA LEU A 222 -17.34 16.02 -6.02
C LEU A 222 -18.32 16.08 -7.17
N LYS A 223 -19.62 16.23 -6.88
CA LYS A 223 -20.68 16.38 -7.90
C LYS A 223 -20.72 17.79 -8.49
N LEU A 224 -20.31 18.78 -7.70
CA LEU A 224 -20.36 20.20 -8.08
C LEU A 224 -19.08 20.68 -8.77
N TYR A 225 -17.93 20.11 -8.42
CA TYR A 225 -16.63 20.58 -8.87
C TYR A 225 -15.77 19.45 -9.44
N ASN A 226 -15.29 19.60 -10.66
CA ASN A 226 -14.49 18.58 -11.35
C ASN A 226 -13.04 18.49 -10.86
N ASN A 227 -12.53 19.54 -10.23
CA ASN A 227 -11.17 19.64 -9.69
C ASN A 227 -11.04 19.14 -8.25
N VAL A 228 -12.13 18.64 -7.65
CA VAL A 228 -12.15 18.16 -6.25
C VAL A 228 -11.94 16.67 -6.19
N TRP A 229 -11.09 16.27 -5.26
CA TRP A 229 -10.79 14.89 -4.92
C TRP A 229 -10.98 14.67 -3.41
N ILE A 230 -11.24 13.45 -3.00
CA ILE A 230 -11.30 13.06 -1.58
C ILE A 230 -10.25 12.01 -1.30
N GLU A 231 -9.53 12.17 -0.20
CA GLU A 231 -8.69 11.15 0.38
C GLU A 231 -9.46 10.38 1.47
N ILE A 232 -9.44 9.07 1.36
CA ILE A 232 -9.92 8.15 2.40
C ILE A 232 -8.68 7.65 3.15
N ASP A 233 -8.59 7.98 4.41
CA ASP A 233 -7.50 7.57 5.31
C ASP A 233 -8.09 7.09 6.66
N PRO A 234 -7.29 6.57 7.61
CA PRO A 234 -7.82 6.06 8.88
C PRO A 234 -8.63 7.06 9.70
N ARG A 235 -8.41 8.37 9.53
CA ARG A 235 -9.22 9.41 10.18
C ARG A 235 -10.66 9.44 9.65
N THR A 236 -10.84 9.05 8.38
CA THR A 236 -12.17 8.92 7.77
C THR A 236 -13.04 7.87 8.46
N PHE A 237 -12.42 6.93 9.14
CA PHE A 237 -13.15 5.79 9.72
C PHE A 237 -13.91 6.09 11.02
N GLY A 238 -13.70 7.25 11.64
CA GLY A 238 -14.43 7.63 12.84
C GLY A 238 -14.34 6.60 13.97
N GLY A 239 -13.22 5.88 14.08
CA GLY A 239 -13.01 4.81 15.06
C GLY A 239 -13.60 3.44 14.68
N MET A 240 -14.25 3.32 13.51
CA MET A 240 -14.70 2.02 12.98
C MET A 240 -13.55 1.22 12.35
N THR A 241 -13.80 -0.06 12.11
CA THR A 241 -12.88 -0.87 11.31
C THR A 241 -12.87 -0.43 9.84
N PRO A 242 -11.78 -0.62 9.10
CA PRO A 242 -11.74 -0.31 7.67
C PRO A 242 -12.90 -0.94 6.88
N THR A 243 -13.25 -2.19 7.16
CA THR A 243 -14.37 -2.90 6.51
C THR A 243 -15.71 -2.17 6.69
N ASN A 244 -16.04 -1.83 7.94
CA ASN A 244 -17.30 -1.15 8.23
C ASN A 244 -17.36 0.24 7.60
N SER A 245 -16.25 0.96 7.63
CA SER A 245 -16.16 2.29 7.04
C SER A 245 -16.30 2.25 5.52
N PHE A 246 -15.63 1.34 4.84
CA PHE A 246 -15.80 1.17 3.40
C PHE A 246 -17.20 0.72 3.04
N HIS A 247 -17.85 -0.16 3.82
CA HIS A 247 -19.27 -0.51 3.61
C HIS A 247 -20.17 0.72 3.70
N GLN A 248 -19.96 1.57 4.69
CA GLN A 248 -20.74 2.79 4.85
C GLN A 248 -20.51 3.77 3.70
N ILE A 249 -19.25 3.99 3.29
CA ILE A 249 -18.88 4.84 2.16
C ILE A 249 -19.53 4.33 0.86
N PHE A 250 -19.43 3.03 0.59
CA PHE A 250 -19.97 2.44 -0.64
C PHE A 250 -21.50 2.39 -0.68
N SER A 251 -22.17 2.46 0.48
CA SER A 251 -23.63 2.56 0.60
C SER A 251 -24.17 3.96 0.28
N LEU A 252 -23.31 4.99 0.23
CA LEU A 252 -23.74 6.34 -0.14
C LEU A 252 -24.25 6.36 -1.57
N GLN A 253 -25.44 6.93 -1.76
CA GLN A 253 -26.12 6.93 -3.05
C GLN A 253 -25.27 7.55 -4.18
N GLY A 254 -24.98 6.73 -5.18
CA GLY A 254 -24.20 7.12 -6.35
C GLY A 254 -22.72 7.31 -6.10
N PHE A 255 -22.20 6.98 -4.90
CA PHE A 255 -20.80 7.19 -4.58
C PHE A 255 -19.87 6.42 -5.53
N ILE A 256 -20.11 5.14 -5.74
CA ILE A 256 -19.27 4.30 -6.61
C ILE A 256 -19.28 4.82 -8.05
N GLN A 257 -20.44 5.23 -8.57
CA GLN A 257 -20.61 5.65 -9.96
C GLN A 257 -20.05 7.05 -10.21
N ASN A 258 -20.13 7.96 -9.23
CA ASN A 258 -19.84 9.38 -9.44
C ASN A 258 -18.45 9.80 -8.97
N SER A 259 -17.82 9.01 -8.09
CA SER A 259 -16.63 9.46 -7.36
C SER A 259 -15.39 8.60 -7.59
N TRP A 260 -15.56 7.43 -8.20
CA TRP A 260 -14.50 6.41 -8.36
C TRP A 260 -13.17 6.95 -8.93
N ASN A 261 -13.23 7.95 -9.79
CA ASN A 261 -12.05 8.51 -10.48
C ASN A 261 -11.40 9.68 -9.74
N ARG A 262 -11.97 10.10 -8.61
CA ARG A 262 -11.49 11.25 -7.82
C ARG A 262 -11.37 10.93 -6.33
N ILE A 263 -11.09 9.67 -6.01
CA ILE A 263 -10.80 9.21 -4.66
C ILE A 263 -9.34 8.74 -4.61
N THR A 264 -8.66 9.05 -3.54
CA THR A 264 -7.36 8.50 -3.18
C THR A 264 -7.46 7.75 -1.86
N ILE A 265 -6.58 6.79 -1.66
CA ILE A 265 -6.55 6.00 -0.43
C ILE A 265 -5.16 6.12 0.18
N GLY A 266 -5.12 6.56 1.43
CA GLY A 266 -3.92 6.66 2.23
C GLY A 266 -3.99 5.75 3.45
N SER A 267 -2.97 4.92 3.68
CA SER A 267 -2.91 4.09 4.87
C SER A 267 -2.57 4.86 6.13
N ALA A 268 -1.99 6.04 5.99
CA ALA A 268 -1.36 6.79 7.08
C ALA A 268 -0.34 5.93 7.86
N THR A 269 0.29 4.96 7.17
CA THR A 269 1.32 4.14 7.79
C THR A 269 2.41 5.04 8.40
N PRO A 270 2.98 4.68 9.55
CA PRO A 270 2.79 3.44 10.29
C PRO A 270 1.57 3.42 11.24
N THR A 271 0.59 4.30 11.07
CA THR A 271 -0.64 4.30 11.89
C THR A 271 -1.49 3.05 11.64
N LEU A 272 -1.77 2.74 10.39
CA LEU A 272 -2.49 1.55 9.96
C LEU A 272 -1.59 0.73 9.02
N GLU A 273 -1.63 -0.58 9.17
CA GLU A 273 -0.97 -1.49 8.23
C GLU A 273 -1.71 -1.48 6.88
N ILE A 274 -0.96 -1.37 5.79
CA ILE A 274 -1.50 -1.33 4.43
C ILE A 274 -2.38 -2.54 4.13
N SER A 275 -1.99 -3.73 4.61
CA SER A 275 -2.74 -4.96 4.42
C SER A 275 -4.12 -4.92 5.10
N GLN A 276 -4.26 -4.24 6.23
CA GLN A 276 -5.54 -4.06 6.91
C GLN A 276 -6.47 -3.12 6.13
N MET A 277 -5.91 -2.04 5.59
CA MET A 277 -6.64 -1.13 4.70
C MET A 277 -7.16 -1.88 3.47
N MET A 278 -6.29 -2.64 2.81
CA MET A 278 -6.62 -3.44 1.62
C MET A 278 -7.68 -4.49 1.93
N ARG A 279 -7.53 -5.22 3.03
CA ARG A 279 -8.51 -6.22 3.47
C ARG A 279 -9.87 -5.60 3.70
N GLY A 280 -9.94 -4.50 4.44
CA GLY A 280 -11.21 -3.82 4.69
C GLY A 280 -11.91 -3.36 3.41
N PHE A 281 -11.14 -2.83 2.46
CA PHE A 281 -11.64 -2.46 1.14
C PHE A 281 -12.21 -3.67 0.37
N LEU A 282 -11.49 -4.79 0.34
CA LEU A 282 -11.91 -6.00 -0.38
C LEU A 282 -13.15 -6.64 0.24
N GLU A 283 -13.19 -6.75 1.56
CA GLU A 283 -14.36 -7.28 2.28
C GLU A 283 -15.60 -6.43 2.01
N ALA A 284 -15.46 -5.12 2.03
CA ALA A 284 -16.58 -4.22 1.76
C ALA A 284 -17.10 -4.32 0.31
N THR A 285 -16.28 -4.75 -0.63
CA THR A 285 -16.69 -4.93 -2.03
C THR A 285 -17.32 -6.30 -2.32
N LYS A 286 -17.31 -7.23 -1.37
CA LYS A 286 -17.70 -8.64 -1.59
C LYS A 286 -19.09 -8.83 -2.18
N ASN A 287 -20.06 -8.04 -1.72
CA ASN A 287 -21.47 -8.14 -2.11
C ASN A 287 -21.84 -7.19 -3.28
N LEU A 288 -20.87 -6.48 -3.84
CA LEU A 288 -21.11 -5.60 -4.97
C LEU A 288 -21.25 -6.39 -6.28
N THR A 289 -21.90 -5.79 -7.28
CA THR A 289 -21.97 -6.36 -8.62
C THR A 289 -20.55 -6.48 -9.24
N PHE A 290 -20.39 -7.38 -10.21
CA PHE A 290 -19.13 -7.53 -10.92
C PHE A 290 -18.61 -6.20 -11.51
N ALA A 291 -19.50 -5.42 -12.15
CA ALA A 291 -19.12 -4.11 -12.70
C ALA A 291 -18.62 -3.14 -11.62
N GLN A 292 -19.29 -3.08 -10.46
CA GLN A 292 -18.88 -2.26 -9.34
C GLN A 292 -17.53 -2.72 -8.77
N LYS A 293 -17.30 -4.03 -8.64
CA LYS A 293 -16.00 -4.58 -8.23
C LYS A 293 -14.87 -4.20 -9.20
N CYS A 294 -15.11 -4.31 -10.50
CA CYS A 294 -14.14 -3.90 -11.52
C CYS A 294 -13.80 -2.41 -11.40
N ILE A 295 -14.80 -1.56 -11.27
CA ILE A 295 -14.62 -0.12 -11.03
C ILE A 295 -13.74 0.10 -9.80
N LEU A 296 -14.10 -0.48 -8.66
CA LEU A 296 -13.40 -0.27 -7.40
C LEU A 296 -11.98 -0.84 -7.37
N ARG A 297 -11.73 -1.99 -7.98
CA ARG A 297 -10.39 -2.58 -8.05
C ARG A 297 -9.38 -1.74 -8.80
N THR A 298 -9.84 -0.82 -9.62
CA THR A 298 -9.01 0.04 -10.45
C THR A 298 -8.85 1.45 -9.90
N TRP A 299 -9.60 1.82 -8.88
CA TRP A 299 -9.58 3.14 -8.30
C TRP A 299 -8.81 3.27 -6.97
N GLY A 300 -8.86 4.41 -6.33
CA GLY A 300 -8.17 4.68 -5.10
C GLY A 300 -6.66 4.80 -5.32
N TYR A 301 -5.94 3.73 -5.05
CA TYR A 301 -4.47 3.73 -5.11
C TYR A 301 -3.87 4.13 -6.47
N ARG A 302 -4.64 4.08 -7.57
CA ARG A 302 -4.17 4.42 -8.92
C ARG A 302 -4.56 5.80 -9.41
N ASN A 303 -5.51 6.44 -8.75
CA ASN A 303 -6.06 7.68 -9.28
C ASN A 303 -5.03 8.82 -9.36
N LEU A 304 -4.09 8.91 -8.42
CA LEU A 304 -3.05 9.93 -8.41
C LEU A 304 -2.11 9.88 -9.62
N ILE A 305 -1.89 8.70 -10.21
CA ILE A 305 -1.08 8.55 -11.44
C ILE A 305 -1.70 9.38 -12.58
N ARG A 306 -3.01 9.45 -12.63
CA ARG A 306 -3.74 10.21 -13.65
C ARG A 306 -3.57 11.73 -13.52
N LEU A 307 -3.29 12.21 -12.30
CA LEU A 307 -3.08 13.63 -12.04
C LEU A 307 -1.73 14.11 -12.56
N ASN A 308 -0.69 13.30 -12.35
CA ASN A 308 0.65 13.69 -12.77
C ASN A 308 1.47 12.47 -13.25
N PRO A 309 1.28 12.01 -14.50
CA PRO A 309 1.97 10.83 -15.02
C PRO A 309 3.49 11.02 -15.15
N LYS A 310 4.00 12.25 -15.17
CA LYS A 310 5.46 12.52 -15.21
C LYS A 310 6.15 12.09 -13.92
N ASN A 311 5.50 12.30 -12.78
CA ASN A 311 6.04 11.93 -11.47
C ASN A 311 5.81 10.45 -11.12
N PHE A 312 4.91 9.78 -11.84
CA PHE A 312 4.53 8.40 -11.61
C PHE A 312 4.64 7.60 -12.92
N PRO A 313 5.87 7.28 -13.37
CA PRO A 313 6.04 6.49 -14.59
C PRO A 313 5.32 5.14 -14.48
N PRO A 314 4.74 4.65 -15.58
CA PRO A 314 4.00 3.40 -15.60
C PRO A 314 4.91 2.22 -15.24
N THR A 315 4.32 1.21 -14.62
CA THR A 315 4.94 -0.10 -14.43
C THR A 315 4.04 -1.17 -15.04
N ILE A 316 4.62 -2.04 -15.83
CA ILE A 316 3.92 -3.13 -16.53
C ILE A 316 4.03 -4.47 -15.78
N GLU A 317 4.96 -4.56 -14.83
CA GLU A 317 5.18 -5.77 -14.06
C GLU A 317 4.99 -5.51 -12.56
N PRO A 318 4.43 -6.47 -11.80
CA PRO A 318 4.44 -6.41 -10.35
C PRO A 318 5.87 -6.50 -9.82
N ALA A 319 6.10 -6.04 -8.60
CA ALA A 319 7.40 -6.12 -7.98
C ALA A 319 7.82 -7.59 -7.77
N ARG A 320 8.99 -7.97 -8.26
CA ARG A 320 9.61 -9.29 -8.03
C ARG A 320 10.24 -9.34 -6.64
N PHE A 321 9.45 -9.00 -5.66
CA PHE A 321 9.94 -8.85 -4.31
C PHE A 321 9.70 -10.11 -3.48
N THR A 322 10.76 -10.59 -2.83
CA THR A 322 10.69 -11.61 -1.80
C THR A 322 11.19 -11.03 -0.47
N SER A 323 10.51 -11.37 0.60
CA SER A 323 10.93 -11.02 1.97
C SER A 323 11.95 -12.01 2.54
N LEU A 324 12.99 -12.31 1.79
CA LEU A 324 14.05 -13.23 2.17
C LEU A 324 14.83 -12.68 3.37
N ARG A 325 14.91 -13.45 4.44
CA ARG A 325 15.66 -13.10 5.66
C ARG A 325 16.96 -13.89 5.79
N GLU A 326 16.95 -15.16 5.40
CA GLU A 326 18.11 -16.04 5.56
C GLU A 326 18.02 -17.23 4.59
N ILE A 327 19.14 -17.62 4.04
CA ILE A 327 19.35 -18.92 3.38
C ILE A 327 20.45 -19.65 4.17
N LYS A 328 20.13 -20.82 4.70
CA LYS A 328 21.09 -21.65 5.45
C LYS A 328 21.15 -23.05 4.84
N GLU A 329 22.34 -23.46 4.42
CA GLU A 329 22.60 -24.86 4.07
C GLU A 329 22.52 -25.70 5.35
N ILE A 330 21.70 -26.74 5.35
CA ILE A 330 21.48 -27.62 6.50
C ILE A 330 21.95 -29.05 6.28
N ASN A 331 22.14 -29.44 5.03
CA ASN A 331 22.66 -30.75 4.67
C ASN A 331 23.32 -30.72 3.31
N ARG A 332 24.45 -31.44 3.17
CA ARG A 332 25.16 -31.64 1.91
C ARG A 332 25.71 -33.05 1.84
N VAL A 333 25.43 -33.72 0.71
CA VAL A 333 26.07 -34.99 0.34
C VAL A 333 26.60 -34.82 -1.07
N GLU A 334 27.88 -35.09 -1.26
CA GLU A 334 28.56 -34.85 -2.54
C GLU A 334 29.48 -36.01 -2.88
N ASN A 335 29.43 -36.45 -4.13
CA ASN A 335 30.39 -37.37 -4.74
C ASN A 335 30.62 -36.99 -6.20
N ASN A 336 31.44 -37.73 -6.94
CA ASN A 336 31.79 -37.40 -8.32
C ASN A 336 30.60 -37.41 -9.30
N ASN A 337 29.48 -38.02 -8.96
CA ASN A 337 28.35 -38.23 -9.85
C ASN A 337 27.07 -37.54 -9.37
N GLU A 338 27.04 -37.07 -8.12
CA GLU A 338 25.84 -36.52 -7.51
C GLU A 338 26.18 -35.48 -6.44
N LEU A 339 25.39 -34.41 -6.42
CA LEU A 339 25.32 -33.43 -5.35
C LEU A 339 23.88 -33.39 -4.81
N ILE A 340 23.72 -33.60 -3.52
CA ILE A 340 22.44 -33.36 -2.82
C ILE A 340 22.68 -32.31 -1.76
N THR A 341 22.00 -31.16 -1.92
CA THR A 341 22.09 -30.06 -0.96
C THR A 341 20.69 -29.67 -0.48
N THR A 342 20.55 -29.43 0.81
CA THR A 342 19.29 -28.95 1.39
C THR A 342 19.49 -27.61 2.07
N TYR A 343 18.70 -26.65 1.68
CA TYR A 343 18.70 -25.30 2.24
C TYR A 343 17.41 -25.06 3.03
N LYS A 344 17.55 -24.40 4.19
CA LYS A 344 16.44 -23.87 4.97
C LYS A 344 16.37 -22.37 4.68
N VAL A 345 15.27 -21.94 4.07
CA VAL A 345 15.00 -20.54 3.69
C VAL A 345 14.05 -19.94 4.71
N LYS A 346 14.43 -18.80 5.29
CA LYS A 346 13.61 -18.02 6.21
C LYS A 346 13.02 -16.84 5.49
N LEU A 347 11.70 -16.74 5.52
CA LEU A 347 10.91 -15.67 4.91
C LEU A 347 10.02 -15.00 5.95
N ARG A 348 9.55 -13.79 5.65
CA ARG A 348 8.55 -13.09 6.45
C ARG A 348 7.44 -12.55 5.56
N SER A 349 6.18 -12.74 5.96
CA SER A 349 5.03 -12.06 5.38
C SER A 349 4.67 -10.82 6.19
N TYR A 350 4.04 -9.84 5.53
CA TYR A 350 3.67 -8.54 6.10
C TYR A 350 2.17 -8.27 6.03
N ALA A 351 1.44 -9.10 5.31
CA ALA A 351 -0.02 -9.05 5.22
C ALA A 351 -0.65 -10.30 5.81
N ILE A 352 -1.94 -10.24 6.12
CA ILE A 352 -2.71 -11.39 6.60
C ILE A 352 -2.71 -12.47 5.52
N THR A 353 -3.08 -12.12 4.30
CA THR A 353 -2.96 -12.99 3.12
C THR A 353 -1.99 -12.35 2.14
N GLN A 354 -1.01 -13.10 1.69
CA GLN A 354 0.05 -12.55 0.84
C GLN A 354 0.62 -13.59 -0.13
N LEU A 355 0.77 -13.16 -1.39
CA LEU A 355 1.58 -13.84 -2.41
C LEU A 355 2.98 -13.23 -2.41
N LEU A 356 3.96 -13.99 -1.97
CA LEU A 356 5.37 -13.60 -2.03
C LEU A 356 6.01 -14.19 -3.28
N TYR A 357 6.58 -13.34 -4.13
CA TYR A 357 7.35 -13.78 -5.30
C TYR A 357 8.54 -14.64 -4.84
N PHE A 358 8.65 -15.86 -5.35
CA PHE A 358 9.60 -16.83 -4.83
C PHE A 358 10.57 -17.38 -5.88
N THR A 359 10.35 -17.12 -7.17
CA THR A 359 11.19 -17.60 -8.28
C THR A 359 12.66 -17.22 -8.10
N ASN A 360 12.94 -15.97 -7.75
CA ASN A 360 14.30 -15.47 -7.53
C ASN A 360 15.05 -16.17 -6.38
N VAL A 361 14.34 -16.69 -5.38
CA VAL A 361 14.94 -17.46 -4.28
C VAL A 361 15.34 -18.85 -4.77
N ILE A 362 14.48 -19.48 -5.58
CA ILE A 362 14.76 -20.80 -6.16
C ILE A 362 15.98 -20.69 -7.09
N GLU A 363 16.00 -19.69 -7.98
CA GLU A 363 17.13 -19.43 -8.88
C GLU A 363 18.44 -19.17 -8.12
N LYS A 364 18.39 -18.36 -7.07
CA LYS A 364 19.56 -18.09 -6.22
C LYS A 364 20.14 -19.36 -5.59
N ILE A 365 19.26 -20.24 -5.09
CA ILE A 365 19.69 -21.49 -4.46
C ILE A 365 20.23 -22.48 -5.50
N LEU A 366 19.62 -22.53 -6.69
CA LEU A 366 20.12 -23.34 -7.78
C LEU A 366 21.55 -22.87 -8.16
N ASN A 367 21.76 -21.55 -8.35
CA ASN A 367 23.06 -21.00 -8.68
C ASN A 367 24.12 -21.33 -7.61
N LEU A 368 23.80 -21.22 -6.31
CA LEU A 368 24.70 -21.64 -5.22
C LEU A 368 25.11 -23.12 -5.32
N SER A 369 24.19 -23.98 -5.75
CA SER A 369 24.48 -25.41 -5.90
C SER A 369 25.30 -25.72 -7.15
N LEU A 370 25.07 -25.01 -8.24
CA LEU A 370 25.85 -25.12 -9.50
C LEU A 370 27.27 -24.56 -9.36
N GLU A 371 27.43 -23.45 -8.64
CA GLU A 371 28.74 -22.87 -8.34
C GLU A 371 29.60 -23.85 -7.52
N ALA A 372 28.96 -24.59 -6.61
CA ALA A 372 29.64 -25.59 -5.80
C ALA A 372 30.11 -26.81 -6.64
N ASN A 373 29.39 -27.18 -7.69
CA ASN A 373 29.74 -28.30 -8.58
C ASN A 373 29.33 -28.04 -10.03
N PRO A 374 30.12 -27.30 -10.81
CA PRO A 374 29.76 -26.86 -12.17
C PRO A 374 29.58 -27.98 -13.21
N ASN A 375 30.07 -29.18 -12.90
CA ASN A 375 29.97 -30.33 -13.81
C ASN A 375 28.63 -31.08 -13.71
N LEU A 376 27.81 -30.78 -12.69
CA LEU A 376 26.51 -31.38 -12.49
C LEU A 376 25.43 -30.38 -12.88
N LYS A 377 24.78 -30.57 -14.02
CA LYS A 377 23.84 -29.59 -14.57
C LYS A 377 22.40 -30.09 -14.66
N ASN A 378 22.17 -31.38 -14.51
CA ASN A 378 20.84 -31.98 -14.60
C ASN A 378 20.38 -32.52 -13.26
N GLY A 379 19.07 -32.55 -13.03
CA GLY A 379 18.53 -33.06 -11.79
C GLY A 379 17.15 -32.54 -11.45
N GLU A 380 16.92 -32.36 -10.16
CA GLU A 380 15.63 -31.91 -9.65
C GLU A 380 15.78 -30.99 -8.43
N ILE A 381 14.80 -30.13 -8.25
CA ILE A 381 14.63 -29.33 -7.05
C ILE A 381 13.30 -29.64 -6.38
N ILE A 382 13.33 -29.90 -5.07
CA ILE A 382 12.15 -30.19 -4.26
C ILE A 382 11.97 -29.03 -3.28
N ILE A 383 10.79 -28.38 -3.31
CA ILE A 383 10.45 -27.23 -2.50
C ILE A 383 9.31 -27.59 -1.57
N ARG A 384 9.46 -27.37 -0.25
CA ARG A 384 8.45 -27.69 0.74
C ARG A 384 8.34 -26.65 1.84
N PRO A 385 7.18 -25.94 2.02
CA PRO A 385 6.93 -25.08 3.16
C PRO A 385 6.67 -25.89 4.44
N TYR A 386 7.14 -25.37 5.57
CA TYR A 386 7.01 -25.99 6.90
C TYR A 386 6.00 -25.23 7.79
N HIS A 387 4.91 -24.78 7.19
CA HIS A 387 3.84 -24.13 7.93
C HIS A 387 2.47 -24.53 7.36
N THR A 388 1.49 -24.77 8.22
CA THR A 388 0.16 -25.25 7.81
C THR A 388 -0.66 -24.24 7.05
N THR A 389 -0.36 -22.92 7.20
CA THR A 389 -1.00 -21.82 6.48
C THR A 389 -0.07 -21.19 5.42
N VAL A 390 0.89 -21.99 4.90
CA VAL A 390 1.75 -21.58 3.79
C VAL A 390 1.74 -22.69 2.74
N SER A 391 1.55 -22.32 1.48
CA SER A 391 1.58 -23.21 0.32
C SER A 391 2.34 -22.56 -0.85
N LEU A 392 2.51 -23.32 -1.93
CA LEU A 392 3.23 -22.88 -3.12
C LEU A 392 2.26 -22.78 -4.29
N ILE A 393 2.38 -21.74 -5.08
CA ILE A 393 1.56 -21.49 -6.29
C ILE A 393 2.50 -21.28 -7.47
N ILE A 394 2.10 -21.83 -8.62
CA ILE A 394 2.72 -21.55 -9.93
C ILE A 394 1.69 -20.77 -10.73
N ASN A 395 2.07 -19.60 -11.23
CA ASN A 395 1.20 -18.80 -12.09
C ASN A 395 1.99 -17.74 -12.85
N GLU A 396 1.31 -17.04 -13.78
CA GLU A 396 1.87 -15.96 -14.55
C GLU A 396 2.17 -14.73 -13.67
N HIS A 397 3.36 -14.14 -13.84
CA HIS A 397 3.76 -12.91 -13.16
C HIS A 397 3.39 -11.67 -13.99
N GLU A 398 2.10 -11.54 -14.27
CA GLU A 398 1.50 -10.40 -14.96
C GLU A 398 0.72 -9.57 -13.91
N TYR A 399 0.68 -8.27 -14.11
CA TYR A 399 0.19 -7.34 -13.11
C TYR A 399 -1.28 -7.56 -12.71
N GLY A 400 -2.16 -7.75 -13.71
CA GLY A 400 -3.59 -7.97 -13.48
C GLY A 400 -3.84 -9.32 -12.80
N ASN A 401 -3.23 -10.38 -13.33
CA ASN A 401 -3.35 -11.72 -12.80
C ASN A 401 -2.83 -11.81 -11.35
N TYR A 402 -1.65 -11.23 -11.08
CA TYR A 402 -1.10 -11.18 -9.72
C TYR A 402 -2.06 -10.51 -8.73
N LEU A 403 -2.68 -9.39 -9.13
CA LEU A 403 -3.64 -8.68 -8.29
C LEU A 403 -4.93 -9.46 -8.08
N ASP A 404 -5.47 -10.06 -9.13
CA ASP A 404 -6.71 -10.81 -9.05
C ASP A 404 -6.56 -12.04 -8.15
N LEU A 405 -5.43 -12.75 -8.24
CA LEU A 405 -5.09 -13.84 -7.33
C LEU A 405 -4.99 -13.36 -5.88
N HIS A 406 -4.28 -12.26 -5.66
CA HIS A 406 -4.12 -11.69 -4.33
C HIS A 406 -5.48 -11.30 -3.71
N TYR A 407 -6.34 -10.68 -4.50
CA TYR A 407 -7.69 -10.31 -4.06
C TYR A 407 -8.57 -11.53 -3.79
N MET A 408 -8.55 -12.53 -4.66
CA MET A 408 -9.29 -13.76 -4.49
C MET A 408 -8.91 -14.45 -3.16
N PHE A 409 -7.62 -14.60 -2.90
CA PHE A 409 -7.16 -15.23 -1.67
C PHE A 409 -7.48 -14.40 -0.43
N ALA A 410 -7.36 -13.10 -0.48
CA ALA A 410 -7.73 -12.22 0.62
C ALA A 410 -9.24 -12.25 0.93
N GLU A 411 -10.10 -12.32 -0.09
CA GLU A 411 -11.56 -12.47 0.08
C GLU A 411 -11.94 -13.80 0.75
N ILE A 412 -11.23 -14.88 0.45
CA ILE A 412 -11.51 -16.20 1.04
C ILE A 412 -11.04 -16.26 2.49
N SER A 413 -9.84 -15.77 2.80
CA SER A 413 -9.24 -15.84 4.14
C SER A 413 -9.95 -14.96 5.19
N SER A 414 -10.81 -14.04 4.79
CA SER A 414 -11.50 -13.12 5.68
C SER A 414 -12.83 -13.64 6.24
N LYS A 415 -13.21 -14.87 5.93
CA LYS A 415 -14.50 -15.43 6.36
C LYS A 415 -14.56 -15.71 7.85
N ASP A 416 -15.78 -15.66 8.40
CA ASP A 416 -16.04 -16.04 9.79
C ASP A 416 -15.79 -17.54 10.01
N SER A 417 -14.96 -17.84 10.97
CA SER A 417 -14.59 -19.21 11.36
C SER A 417 -15.36 -19.70 12.60
N SER A 418 -16.33 -18.95 13.11
CA SER A 418 -17.02 -19.27 14.40
C SER A 418 -17.72 -20.63 14.41
N GLN A 419 -18.12 -21.13 13.24
CA GLN A 419 -18.82 -22.41 13.07
C GLN A 419 -17.90 -23.65 13.12
N PHE A 420 -16.58 -23.48 13.18
CA PHE A 420 -15.63 -24.59 13.07
C PHE A 420 -15.08 -25.04 14.43
N LEU A 421 -14.87 -26.35 14.59
CA LEU A 421 -14.24 -26.92 15.79
C LEU A 421 -12.85 -26.35 16.07
N HIS A 422 -12.13 -25.93 15.05
CA HIS A 422 -10.83 -25.29 15.20
C HIS A 422 -10.94 -23.99 16.02
N THR A 423 -11.99 -23.22 15.81
CA THR A 423 -12.30 -22.02 16.60
C THR A 423 -12.64 -22.33 18.05
N VAL A 424 -13.34 -23.44 18.32
CA VAL A 424 -13.59 -23.91 19.70
C VAL A 424 -12.26 -24.19 20.41
N ARG A 425 -11.29 -24.79 19.72
CA ARG A 425 -9.95 -25.02 20.26
C ARG A 425 -9.17 -23.73 20.50
N ALA A 426 -9.41 -22.69 19.70
CA ALA A 426 -8.84 -21.37 19.93
C ALA A 426 -9.33 -20.77 21.25
N LEU A 427 -10.61 -20.93 21.59
CA LEU A 427 -11.18 -20.53 22.89
C LEU A 427 -10.53 -21.25 24.07
N GLU A 428 -10.00 -22.45 23.85
CA GLU A 428 -9.22 -23.22 24.84
C GLU A 428 -7.72 -22.89 24.83
N ASN A 429 -7.28 -21.84 24.14
CA ASN A 429 -5.88 -21.45 23.92
C ASN A 429 -5.02 -22.53 23.24
N ARG A 430 -5.61 -23.34 22.36
CA ARG A 430 -4.92 -24.43 21.67
C ARG A 430 -4.84 -24.28 20.15
N ALA A 431 -5.42 -23.23 19.61
CA ALA A 431 -5.46 -22.93 18.17
C ALA A 431 -5.71 -21.44 17.94
N ASP A 432 -5.64 -21.00 16.69
CA ASP A 432 -6.00 -19.66 16.23
C ASP A 432 -7.39 -19.64 15.59
N PHE A 433 -8.00 -18.45 15.44
CA PHE A 433 -9.28 -18.25 14.74
C PHE A 433 -9.06 -18.22 13.23
N ASN A 434 -8.50 -19.27 12.64
CA ASN A 434 -7.98 -19.24 11.27
C ASN A 434 -8.28 -20.51 10.46
N HIS A 435 -9.42 -21.14 10.68
CA HIS A 435 -9.76 -22.38 9.96
C HIS A 435 -9.76 -22.19 8.43
N TYR A 436 -10.36 -21.10 7.93
CA TYR A 436 -10.36 -20.79 6.49
C TYR A 436 -8.97 -20.60 5.91
N ASP A 437 -8.02 -20.10 6.70
CA ASP A 437 -6.65 -19.94 6.27
C ASP A 437 -5.95 -21.29 6.07
N HIS A 438 -6.27 -22.29 6.89
CA HIS A 438 -5.81 -23.67 6.69
C HIS A 438 -6.45 -24.31 5.46
N GLU A 439 -7.75 -24.12 5.28
CA GLU A 439 -8.51 -24.59 4.12
C GLU A 439 -7.95 -23.97 2.84
N LEU A 440 -7.75 -22.65 2.81
CA LEU A 440 -7.19 -21.94 1.67
C LEU A 440 -5.80 -22.47 1.30
N ALA A 441 -4.89 -22.62 2.26
CA ALA A 441 -3.54 -23.12 2.04
C ALA A 441 -3.51 -24.57 1.54
N SER A 442 -4.46 -25.39 1.95
CA SER A 442 -4.52 -26.82 1.57
C SER A 442 -5.26 -27.06 0.24
N THR A 443 -6.18 -26.17 -0.13
CA THR A 443 -7.04 -26.35 -1.31
C THR A 443 -6.47 -25.69 -2.56
N TYR A 444 -5.92 -24.46 -2.42
CA TYR A 444 -5.49 -23.65 -3.57
C TYR A 444 -3.98 -23.67 -3.81
N GLY A 445 -3.20 -24.27 -2.95
CA GLY A 445 -1.75 -24.29 -3.12
C GLY A 445 -1.16 -25.69 -2.95
N ASN A 446 0.04 -25.85 -3.50
CA ASN A 446 0.80 -27.09 -3.40
C ASN A 446 1.57 -27.12 -2.08
N ARG A 447 1.57 -28.27 -1.42
CA ARG A 447 2.36 -28.51 -0.20
C ARG A 447 3.80 -28.90 -0.50
N GLN A 448 4.08 -29.22 -1.76
CA GLN A 448 5.40 -29.57 -2.28
C GLN A 448 5.41 -29.35 -3.78
N LEU A 449 6.52 -28.84 -4.31
CA LEU A 449 6.81 -28.80 -5.75
C LEU A 449 8.07 -29.62 -6.02
N ILE A 450 8.09 -30.29 -7.16
CA ILE A 450 9.27 -30.94 -7.74
C ILE A 450 9.45 -30.37 -9.13
N LEU A 451 10.61 -29.78 -9.40
CA LEU A 451 10.90 -29.10 -10.64
C LEU A 451 12.16 -29.71 -11.27
N PRO A 452 12.14 -30.03 -12.57
CA PRO A 452 13.31 -30.50 -13.30
C PRO A 452 14.37 -29.40 -13.41
N ILE A 453 15.64 -29.82 -13.44
CA ILE A 453 16.79 -28.97 -13.77
C ILE A 453 17.44 -29.59 -15.00
N ILE A 454 17.53 -28.81 -16.07
CA ILE A 454 18.12 -29.21 -17.34
C ILE A 454 19.18 -28.19 -17.74
N ASP A 455 20.38 -28.63 -18.06
CA ASP A 455 21.50 -27.76 -18.44
C ASP A 455 21.77 -26.61 -17.46
N GLY A 456 21.59 -26.87 -16.15
CA GLY A 456 21.79 -25.87 -15.10
C GLY A 456 20.65 -24.83 -15.00
N LYS A 457 19.52 -25.06 -15.61
CA LYS A 457 18.33 -24.18 -15.57
C LYS A 457 17.12 -24.91 -15.03
N LEU A 458 16.25 -24.19 -14.37
CA LEU A 458 14.92 -24.69 -14.06
C LEU A 458 14.13 -24.86 -15.36
N GLU A 459 13.50 -26.00 -15.54
CA GLU A 459 12.55 -26.21 -16.62
C GLU A 459 11.20 -25.59 -16.21
N ILE A 460 10.96 -24.38 -16.66
CA ILE A 460 9.75 -23.62 -16.37
C ILE A 460 9.18 -23.05 -17.67
N GLY A 461 7.88 -22.89 -17.75
CA GLY A 461 7.22 -22.21 -18.87
C GLY A 461 7.59 -20.72 -18.91
N ASP A 462 7.56 -20.11 -20.10
CA ASP A 462 8.01 -18.72 -20.34
C ASP A 462 7.34 -17.68 -19.45
N ARG A 463 6.13 -17.97 -18.96
CA ARG A 463 5.35 -17.09 -18.10
C ARG A 463 5.17 -17.60 -16.68
N GLU A 464 5.63 -18.81 -16.39
CA GLU A 464 5.51 -19.41 -15.06
C GLU A 464 6.41 -18.74 -14.06
N ASN A 465 5.87 -18.46 -12.90
CA ASN A 465 6.58 -17.96 -11.74
C ASN A 465 6.06 -18.63 -10.48
N TYR A 466 6.90 -18.72 -9.48
CA TYR A 466 6.60 -19.39 -8.23
C TYR A 466 6.35 -18.39 -7.12
N TYR A 467 5.33 -18.69 -6.32
CA TYR A 467 4.93 -17.87 -5.18
C TYR A 467 4.81 -18.71 -3.92
N ALA A 468 5.18 -18.13 -2.79
CA ALA A 468 4.74 -18.60 -1.49
C ALA A 468 3.43 -17.88 -1.13
N LEU A 469 2.33 -18.62 -1.06
CA LEU A 469 1.04 -18.12 -0.56
C LEU A 469 1.04 -18.26 0.95
N VAL A 470 0.99 -17.16 1.65
CA VAL A 470 0.78 -17.07 3.11
C VAL A 470 -0.67 -16.69 3.34
N THR A 471 -1.44 -17.52 4.04
CA THR A 471 -2.88 -17.29 4.24
C THR A 471 -3.22 -16.71 5.60
N PHE A 472 -2.29 -16.80 6.57
CA PHE A 472 -2.45 -16.26 7.92
C PHE A 472 -1.15 -15.58 8.40
N GLY A 473 -0.96 -14.34 7.99
CA GLY A 473 0.14 -13.45 8.37
C GLY A 473 -0.31 -12.29 9.27
N PRO A 474 0.60 -11.37 9.57
CA PRO A 474 2.03 -11.40 9.26
C PRO A 474 2.81 -12.44 10.10
N ARG A 475 3.75 -13.12 9.49
CA ARG A 475 4.56 -14.14 10.18
C ARG A 475 5.90 -14.44 9.53
N THR A 476 6.80 -14.97 10.34
CA THR A 476 8.03 -15.58 9.85
C THR A 476 7.79 -17.08 9.67
N PHE A 477 8.24 -17.62 8.54
CA PHE A 477 8.08 -19.04 8.21
C PHE A 477 9.30 -19.57 7.46
N PHE A 478 9.35 -20.89 7.29
CA PHE A 478 10.47 -21.56 6.62
C PHE A 478 9.98 -22.41 5.44
N ILE A 479 10.81 -22.41 4.39
CA ILE A 479 10.68 -23.30 3.24
C ILE A 479 11.99 -24.07 3.14
N ASN A 480 11.93 -25.40 3.03
CA ASN A 480 13.10 -26.19 2.70
C ASN A 480 13.15 -26.41 1.19
N ILE A 481 14.35 -26.24 0.64
CA ILE A 481 14.65 -26.47 -0.76
C ILE A 481 15.78 -27.49 -0.81
N LYS A 482 15.47 -28.66 -1.38
CA LYS A 482 16.43 -29.73 -1.64
C LYS A 482 16.75 -29.75 -3.13
N ILE A 483 18.01 -29.62 -3.47
CA ILE A 483 18.51 -29.79 -4.84
C ILE A 483 19.25 -31.11 -4.93
N ARG A 484 18.98 -31.82 -5.98
CA ARG A 484 19.70 -33.01 -6.39
C ARG A 484 20.22 -32.78 -7.82
N LEU A 485 21.53 -32.69 -7.97
CA LEU A 485 22.20 -32.61 -9.26
C LEU A 485 22.92 -33.91 -9.54
N ILE A 486 22.87 -34.36 -10.79
CA ILE A 486 23.50 -35.61 -11.23
C ILE A 486 24.37 -35.35 -12.46
N LYS A 487 25.40 -36.20 -12.64
CA LYS A 487 26.22 -36.22 -13.81
C LYS A 487 25.44 -36.88 -14.94
N GLU A 488 25.52 -36.30 -16.13
CA GLU A 488 25.06 -37.00 -17.35
C GLU A 488 25.86 -38.27 -17.54
N SER A 489 25.17 -39.38 -17.85
CA SER A 489 25.75 -40.68 -18.17
C SER A 489 26.38 -40.71 -19.55
#